data_be8f5b3835ee65132fe1f2e59d1f66c6
#
_entry.id   be8f5b3835ee65132fe1f2e59d1f66c6
#
_cell.length_a   1.000
_cell.length_b   1.000
_cell.length_c   1.000
_cell.angle_alpha   90.00
_cell.angle_beta   90.00
_cell.angle_gamma   90.00
#
_symmetry.space_group_name_H-M   'P 1'
#
loop_
_entity.id
_entity.type
_entity.pdbx_description
1 polymer ?
#
loop_
_entity_poly.entity_id
_entity_poly.type
_entity_poly.pdbx_seq_one_letter_code
_entity_poly.pdbx_strand_id
1 'polypeptide(L)'
;VLFVDDEPNVLDGYKRMLHPLRKEWAMVFATTGREALKCLSETVFDVMVTDIRMPEVGGIELLTAAIQQYPQMVRIALSGTGDHDMTLHSATLAHQYLIKPCDPQTLLSTLKNALTQRNILEDPSLAALIGRIKSLPSLPTVHLKLMHALSEDSSAGVLGDIIGEDLAMSAKVLQWANSPLFGAMRAIVSPKHAVIYMGVETVKAMAFTESVFTQFNPRTSPNFPVEELREHSFRVAARAREIARARGLPQSVIDDVFLGGLMHDIGKLVLGSNFHVQYREVVKCFEEPEAAREKERELFKTTHAEVGAYLFWLWGLPKTVTEIVLRHHTAGPETAEVEDPAGVVNFADGLVRQEAGRDEVSG
;
A
#
# COMPACT_ATOMS: atom_id res chain seq x y z
N VAL A 1 4.95 -5.11 -21.85
CA VAL A 1 5.25 -5.96 -20.69
C VAL A 1 6.45 -6.84 -20.99
N LEU A 2 7.42 -6.90 -20.08
CA LEU A 2 8.57 -7.82 -20.14
C LEU A 2 8.35 -8.94 -19.12
N PHE A 3 8.40 -10.19 -19.58
CA PHE A 3 8.36 -11.40 -18.74
C PHE A 3 9.75 -12.04 -18.71
N VAL A 4 10.22 -12.38 -17.50
CA VAL A 4 11.55 -12.98 -17.29
C VAL A 4 11.44 -14.20 -16.39
N ASP A 5 11.79 -15.36 -16.91
CA ASP A 5 11.76 -16.62 -16.18
C ASP A 5 12.71 -17.63 -16.85
N ASP A 6 13.57 -18.31 -16.10
CA ASP A 6 14.54 -19.25 -16.68
C ASP A 6 13.90 -20.58 -17.08
N GLU A 7 12.64 -20.82 -16.72
CA GLU A 7 11.88 -21.97 -17.16
C GLU A 7 11.08 -21.67 -18.44
N PRO A 8 11.49 -22.17 -19.63
CA PRO A 8 10.78 -21.89 -20.89
C PRO A 8 9.31 -22.32 -20.87
N ASN A 9 8.99 -23.40 -20.13
CA ASN A 9 7.62 -23.91 -19.98
C ASN A 9 6.70 -22.91 -19.27
N VAL A 10 7.21 -22.16 -18.29
CA VAL A 10 6.48 -21.11 -17.58
C VAL A 10 6.18 -19.97 -18.53
N LEU A 11 7.18 -19.49 -19.28
CA LEU A 11 7.00 -18.44 -20.29
C LEU A 11 6.00 -18.86 -21.39
N ASP A 12 6.05 -20.11 -21.82
CA ASP A 12 5.08 -20.63 -22.80
C ASP A 12 3.66 -20.74 -22.21
N GLY A 13 3.56 -21.00 -20.92
CA GLY A 13 2.31 -20.89 -20.17
C GLY A 13 1.74 -19.47 -20.22
N TYR A 14 2.55 -18.46 -19.94
CA TYR A 14 2.16 -17.05 -20.00
C TYR A 14 1.79 -16.63 -21.44
N LYS A 15 2.56 -17.03 -22.45
CA LYS A 15 2.23 -16.77 -23.87
C LYS A 15 0.86 -17.33 -24.25
N ARG A 16 0.54 -18.56 -23.83
CA ARG A 16 -0.79 -19.18 -24.08
C ARG A 16 -1.90 -18.44 -23.37
N MET A 17 -1.73 -18.17 -22.09
CA MET A 17 -2.72 -17.50 -21.24
C MET A 17 -3.03 -16.08 -21.74
N LEU A 18 -1.98 -15.33 -22.09
CA LEU A 18 -2.11 -13.92 -22.51
C LEU A 18 -2.32 -13.75 -24.03
N HIS A 19 -2.36 -14.83 -24.78
CA HIS A 19 -2.58 -14.79 -26.23
C HIS A 19 -3.79 -13.97 -26.70
N PRO A 20 -4.94 -13.97 -26.00
CA PRO A 20 -6.07 -13.11 -26.35
C PRO A 20 -5.73 -11.61 -26.33
N LEU A 21 -4.81 -11.19 -25.46
CA LEU A 21 -4.43 -9.79 -25.24
C LEU A 21 -3.27 -9.31 -26.14
N ARG A 22 -2.72 -10.15 -27.02
CA ARG A 22 -1.57 -9.83 -27.88
C ARG A 22 -1.80 -8.66 -28.86
N LYS A 23 -3.05 -8.26 -29.07
CA LYS A 23 -3.40 -7.10 -29.91
C LYS A 23 -3.39 -5.80 -29.10
N GLU A 24 -3.55 -5.90 -27.78
CA GLU A 24 -3.63 -4.78 -26.84
C GLU A 24 -2.30 -4.52 -26.14
N TRP A 25 -1.57 -5.61 -25.85
CA TRP A 25 -0.32 -5.56 -25.09
C TRP A 25 0.86 -6.05 -25.93
N ALA A 26 1.89 -5.20 -26.04
CA ALA A 26 3.20 -5.63 -26.53
C ALA A 26 3.90 -6.43 -25.42
N MET A 27 4.21 -7.69 -25.69
CA MET A 27 4.81 -8.61 -24.73
C MET A 27 6.13 -9.15 -25.25
N VAL A 28 7.16 -9.10 -24.40
CA VAL A 28 8.49 -9.66 -24.65
C VAL A 28 8.78 -10.69 -23.58
N PHE A 29 9.44 -11.79 -23.94
CA PHE A 29 9.73 -12.91 -23.05
C PHE A 29 11.22 -13.19 -23.11
N ALA A 30 11.90 -13.09 -21.97
CA ALA A 30 13.31 -13.33 -21.81
C ALA A 30 13.53 -14.56 -20.90
N THR A 31 14.44 -15.43 -21.30
CA THR A 31 14.77 -16.67 -20.56
C THR A 31 15.93 -16.49 -19.58
N THR A 32 16.58 -15.32 -19.58
CA THR A 32 17.68 -14.99 -18.67
C THR A 32 17.63 -13.51 -18.26
N GLY A 33 18.14 -13.21 -17.06
CA GLY A 33 18.27 -11.82 -16.62
C GLY A 33 19.15 -10.98 -17.54
N ARG A 34 20.17 -11.57 -18.19
CA ARG A 34 21.03 -10.87 -19.17
C ARG A 34 20.26 -10.48 -20.43
N GLU A 35 19.42 -11.37 -20.95
CA GLU A 35 18.53 -11.08 -22.06
C GLU A 35 17.53 -9.97 -21.71
N ALA A 36 16.97 -10.03 -20.49
CA ALA A 36 16.08 -9.00 -19.99
C ALA A 36 16.74 -7.61 -19.89
N LEU A 37 17.97 -7.52 -19.38
CA LEU A 37 18.74 -6.27 -19.35
C LEU A 37 18.99 -5.71 -20.74
N LYS A 38 19.27 -6.58 -21.71
CA LYS A 38 19.40 -6.17 -23.10
C LYS A 38 18.08 -5.61 -23.65
N CYS A 39 16.96 -6.30 -23.43
CA CYS A 39 15.63 -5.81 -23.85
C CYS A 39 15.32 -4.44 -23.23
N LEU A 40 15.63 -4.26 -21.94
CA LEU A 40 15.43 -2.99 -21.25
C LEU A 40 16.26 -1.85 -21.85
N SER A 41 17.47 -2.13 -22.33
CA SER A 41 18.32 -1.12 -22.98
C SER A 41 17.83 -0.71 -24.37
N GLU A 42 17.05 -1.56 -25.05
CA GLU A 42 16.57 -1.34 -26.41
C GLU A 42 15.12 -0.83 -26.46
N THR A 43 14.33 -1.12 -25.42
CA THR A 43 12.88 -0.84 -25.44
C THR A 43 12.39 -0.42 -24.05
N VAL A 44 11.51 0.57 -24.02
CA VAL A 44 10.83 1.00 -22.78
C VAL A 44 9.67 0.05 -22.50
N PHE A 45 9.59 -0.44 -21.25
CA PHE A 45 8.51 -1.30 -20.78
C PHE A 45 7.72 -0.61 -19.66
N ASP A 46 6.42 -0.81 -19.65
CA ASP A 46 5.54 -0.30 -18.60
C ASP A 46 5.56 -1.22 -17.36
N VAL A 47 5.66 -2.53 -17.60
CA VAL A 47 5.63 -3.57 -16.56
C VAL A 47 6.71 -4.59 -16.82
N MET A 48 7.43 -5.00 -15.79
CA MET A 48 8.30 -6.16 -15.78
C MET A 48 7.79 -7.18 -14.77
N VAL A 49 7.66 -8.43 -15.20
CA VAL A 49 7.37 -9.59 -14.36
C VAL A 49 8.59 -10.49 -14.37
N THR A 50 9.20 -10.71 -13.22
CA THR A 50 10.45 -11.50 -13.15
C THR A 50 10.39 -12.57 -12.08
N ASP A 51 10.90 -13.76 -12.38
CA ASP A 51 11.26 -14.71 -11.33
C ASP A 51 12.39 -14.14 -10.48
N ILE A 52 12.37 -14.42 -9.19
CA ILE A 52 13.44 -14.06 -8.25
C ILE A 52 14.65 -14.96 -8.42
N ARG A 53 14.43 -16.27 -8.61
CA ARG A 53 15.51 -17.27 -8.72
C ARG A 53 15.81 -17.59 -10.17
N MET A 54 16.86 -16.99 -10.68
CA MET A 54 17.37 -17.31 -12.00
C MET A 54 18.90 -17.44 -11.97
N PRO A 55 19.49 -18.28 -12.84
CA PRO A 55 20.94 -18.40 -12.96
C PRO A 55 21.60 -17.10 -13.46
N GLU A 56 22.87 -16.91 -13.14
CA GLU A 56 23.74 -15.79 -13.54
C GLU A 56 23.26 -14.43 -13.03
N VAL A 57 22.30 -13.81 -13.72
CA VAL A 57 21.66 -12.54 -13.32
C VAL A 57 20.29 -12.89 -12.74
N GLY A 58 20.19 -12.89 -11.42
CA GLY A 58 18.95 -13.19 -10.70
C GLY A 58 17.93 -12.06 -10.74
N GLY A 59 16.70 -12.36 -10.35
CA GLY A 59 15.62 -11.36 -10.31
C GLY A 59 15.94 -10.17 -9.40
N ILE A 60 16.66 -10.39 -8.30
CA ILE A 60 17.08 -9.31 -7.38
C ILE A 60 18.01 -8.32 -8.09
N GLU A 61 19.00 -8.81 -8.82
CA GLU A 61 19.92 -7.95 -9.57
C GLU A 61 19.20 -7.22 -10.69
N LEU A 62 18.28 -7.89 -11.38
CA LEU A 62 17.45 -7.32 -12.43
C LEU A 62 16.52 -6.23 -11.88
N LEU A 63 15.86 -6.47 -10.76
CA LEU A 63 15.01 -5.49 -10.08
C LEU A 63 15.82 -4.27 -9.62
N THR A 64 17.03 -4.50 -9.09
CA THR A 64 17.93 -3.40 -8.66
C THR A 64 18.34 -2.52 -9.83
N ALA A 65 18.72 -3.12 -10.96
CA ALA A 65 19.04 -2.38 -12.19
C ALA A 65 17.81 -1.60 -12.69
N ALA A 66 16.64 -2.22 -12.65
CA ALA A 66 15.38 -1.60 -13.06
C ALA A 66 15.00 -0.37 -12.22
N ILE A 67 15.22 -0.40 -10.90
CA ILE A 67 15.00 0.76 -10.02
C ILE A 67 15.87 1.94 -10.43
N GLN A 68 17.13 1.68 -10.72
CA GLN A 68 18.09 2.74 -11.03
C GLN A 68 17.86 3.38 -12.41
N GLN A 69 17.50 2.58 -13.41
CA GLN A 69 17.43 3.01 -14.80
C GLN A 69 16.01 3.30 -15.29
N TYR A 70 15.02 2.61 -14.72
CA TYR A 70 13.62 2.66 -15.14
C TYR A 70 12.66 2.79 -13.93
N PRO A 71 12.79 3.85 -13.11
CA PRO A 71 12.05 3.98 -11.84
C PRO A 71 10.52 3.98 -12.02
N GLN A 72 10.03 4.37 -13.19
CA GLN A 72 8.58 4.42 -13.51
C GLN A 72 8.01 3.07 -13.95
N MET A 73 8.86 2.07 -14.23
CA MET A 73 8.40 0.74 -14.63
C MET A 73 7.84 -0.01 -13.45
N VAL A 74 6.63 -0.54 -13.58
CA VAL A 74 6.03 -1.40 -12.55
C VAL A 74 6.79 -2.73 -12.52
N ARG A 75 7.24 -3.11 -11.34
CA ARG A 75 8.03 -4.32 -11.09
C ARG A 75 7.22 -5.32 -10.29
N ILE A 76 6.97 -6.48 -10.88
CA ILE A 76 6.25 -7.60 -10.26
C ILE A 76 7.23 -8.75 -10.11
N ALA A 77 7.42 -9.24 -8.89
CA ALA A 77 8.26 -10.38 -8.62
C ALA A 77 7.43 -11.65 -8.44
N LEU A 78 7.88 -12.75 -9.03
CA LEU A 78 7.33 -14.08 -8.84
C LEU A 78 8.27 -14.85 -7.89
N SER A 79 7.73 -15.37 -6.80
CA SER A 79 8.49 -16.05 -5.75
C SER A 79 7.96 -17.47 -5.52
N GLY A 80 8.84 -18.44 -5.37
CA GLY A 80 8.46 -19.81 -4.98
C GLY A 80 8.14 -19.95 -3.49
N THR A 81 7.38 -20.97 -3.11
CA THR A 81 6.96 -21.24 -1.72
C THR A 81 8.12 -21.50 -0.74
N GLY A 82 9.35 -21.73 -1.22
CA GLY A 82 10.56 -21.93 -0.39
C GLY A 82 11.48 -20.71 -0.27
N ASP A 83 11.08 -19.53 -0.75
CA ASP A 83 11.95 -18.37 -0.96
C ASP A 83 11.87 -17.32 0.14
N HIS A 84 11.50 -17.68 1.38
CA HIS A 84 11.26 -16.71 2.46
C HIS A 84 12.35 -15.66 2.62
N ASP A 85 13.62 -16.06 2.71
CA ASP A 85 14.73 -15.11 2.91
C ASP A 85 14.99 -14.24 1.68
N MET A 86 14.89 -14.80 0.47
CA MET A 86 15.06 -14.06 -0.77
C MET A 86 13.88 -13.12 -1.04
N THR A 87 12.66 -13.55 -0.73
CA THR A 87 11.47 -12.71 -0.82
C THR A 87 11.58 -11.51 0.13
N LEU A 88 12.11 -11.70 1.34
CA LEU A 88 12.33 -10.62 2.30
C LEU A 88 13.39 -9.62 1.81
N HIS A 89 14.49 -10.09 1.21
CA HIS A 89 15.52 -9.21 0.63
C HIS A 89 15.03 -8.47 -0.63
N SER A 90 14.20 -9.11 -1.43
CA SER A 90 13.62 -8.49 -2.65
C SER A 90 12.41 -7.61 -2.37
N ALA A 91 11.85 -7.67 -1.14
CA ALA A 91 10.66 -6.92 -0.75
C ALA A 91 10.74 -5.41 -0.99
N THR A 92 11.95 -4.85 -0.92
CA THR A 92 12.20 -3.43 -1.16
C THR A 92 12.39 -3.07 -2.65
N LEU A 93 12.42 -4.06 -3.55
CA LEU A 93 12.79 -3.89 -4.94
C LEU A 93 11.61 -4.00 -5.90
N ALA A 94 10.63 -4.84 -5.60
CA ALA A 94 9.42 -5.00 -6.40
C ALA A 94 8.25 -4.19 -5.83
N HIS A 95 7.33 -3.79 -6.70
CA HIS A 95 6.10 -3.12 -6.29
C HIS A 95 5.03 -4.12 -5.87
N GLN A 96 4.99 -5.28 -6.52
CA GLN A 96 4.06 -6.36 -6.22
C GLN A 96 4.77 -7.71 -6.23
N TYR A 97 4.24 -8.65 -5.42
CA TYR A 97 4.73 -10.02 -5.32
C TYR A 97 3.60 -10.99 -5.58
N LEU A 98 3.89 -12.02 -6.38
CA LEU A 98 2.99 -13.14 -6.61
C LEU A 98 3.71 -14.43 -6.24
N ILE A 99 3.01 -15.32 -5.55
CA ILE A 99 3.55 -16.60 -5.10
C ILE A 99 3.34 -17.65 -6.20
N LYS A 100 4.39 -18.38 -6.55
CA LYS A 100 4.31 -19.55 -7.45
C LYS A 100 3.85 -20.80 -6.65
N PRO A 101 2.90 -21.61 -7.19
CA PRO A 101 2.22 -21.43 -8.47
C PRO A 101 1.19 -20.31 -8.41
N CYS A 102 1.32 -19.34 -9.33
CA CYS A 102 0.41 -18.21 -9.40
C CYS A 102 -0.84 -18.60 -10.20
N ASP A 103 -2.02 -18.34 -9.62
CA ASP A 103 -3.27 -18.51 -10.34
C ASP A 103 -3.32 -17.60 -11.58
N PRO A 104 -3.68 -18.13 -12.75
CA PRO A 104 -3.77 -17.37 -14.00
C PRO A 104 -4.64 -16.11 -13.91
N GLN A 105 -5.75 -16.15 -13.17
CA GLN A 105 -6.63 -15.02 -12.99
C GLN A 105 -5.98 -13.93 -12.12
N THR A 106 -5.25 -14.32 -11.10
CA THR A 106 -4.49 -13.42 -10.24
C THR A 106 -3.41 -12.69 -11.03
N LEU A 107 -2.59 -13.39 -11.82
CA LEU A 107 -1.59 -12.75 -12.67
C LEU A 107 -2.22 -11.82 -13.70
N LEU A 108 -3.31 -12.24 -14.33
CA LEU A 108 -4.03 -11.43 -15.32
C LEU A 108 -4.62 -10.17 -14.70
N SER A 109 -5.26 -10.27 -13.55
CA SER A 109 -5.83 -9.11 -12.82
C SER A 109 -4.73 -8.15 -12.37
N THR A 110 -3.61 -8.66 -11.86
CA THR A 110 -2.44 -7.88 -11.48
C THR A 110 -1.88 -7.09 -12.67
N LEU A 111 -1.70 -7.75 -13.81
CA LEU A 111 -1.22 -7.09 -15.04
C LEU A 111 -2.22 -6.08 -15.59
N LYS A 112 -3.51 -6.42 -15.61
CA LYS A 112 -4.56 -5.47 -16.02
C LYS A 112 -4.56 -4.24 -15.12
N ASN A 113 -4.51 -4.43 -13.83
CA ASN A 113 -4.43 -3.32 -12.86
C ASN A 113 -3.17 -2.48 -13.12
N ALA A 114 -2.00 -3.11 -13.28
CA ALA A 114 -0.74 -2.42 -13.56
C ALA A 114 -0.77 -1.61 -14.87
N LEU A 115 -1.47 -2.06 -15.88
CA LEU A 115 -1.55 -1.40 -17.19
C LEU A 115 -2.74 -0.42 -17.31
N THR A 116 -3.90 -0.74 -16.73
CA THR A 116 -5.13 0.06 -16.90
C THR A 116 -5.14 1.29 -16.01
N GLN A 117 -4.56 1.21 -14.83
CA GLN A 117 -4.48 2.36 -13.92
C GLN A 117 -3.33 3.33 -14.26
N ARG A 118 -2.65 3.13 -15.37
CA ARG A 118 -1.86 4.18 -16.03
C ARG A 118 -2.69 5.47 -16.22
N ASN A 119 -4.02 5.37 -16.27
CA ASN A 119 -4.94 6.50 -16.33
C ASN A 119 -4.90 7.38 -15.07
N ILE A 120 -4.43 6.89 -13.92
CA ILE A 120 -4.08 7.75 -12.77
C ILE A 120 -2.83 8.59 -13.12
N LEU A 121 -1.91 8.07 -13.95
CA LEU A 121 -0.78 8.79 -14.50
C LEU A 121 -1.12 9.56 -15.80
N GLU A 122 -2.37 9.55 -16.27
CA GLU A 122 -2.83 10.45 -17.35
C GLU A 122 -2.85 11.92 -16.90
N ASP A 123 -2.79 12.16 -15.56
CA ASP A 123 -2.43 13.49 -15.08
C ASP A 123 -0.91 13.71 -15.26
N PRO A 124 -0.50 14.57 -16.23
CA PRO A 124 0.90 14.86 -16.47
C PRO A 124 1.62 15.42 -15.25
N SER A 125 0.88 16.03 -14.33
CA SER A 125 1.40 16.64 -13.11
C SER A 125 1.80 15.58 -12.09
N LEU A 126 0.95 14.58 -11.89
CA LEU A 126 1.27 13.43 -11.03
C LEU A 126 2.44 12.62 -11.62
N ALA A 127 2.45 12.36 -12.93
CA ALA A 127 3.55 11.66 -13.59
C ALA A 127 4.88 12.41 -13.44
N ALA A 128 4.87 13.74 -13.61
CA ALA A 128 6.05 14.57 -13.43
C ALA A 128 6.52 14.60 -11.96
N LEU A 129 5.60 14.61 -10.99
CA LEU A 129 5.93 14.53 -9.59
C LEU A 129 6.54 13.19 -9.22
N ILE A 130 5.94 12.08 -9.66
CA ILE A 130 6.44 10.72 -9.43
C ILE A 130 7.86 10.56 -9.99
N GLY A 131 8.14 11.12 -11.16
CA GLY A 131 9.50 11.14 -11.73
C GLY A 131 10.54 11.90 -10.89
N ARG A 132 10.12 12.76 -9.97
CA ARG A 132 10.97 13.51 -9.03
C ARG A 132 11.10 12.85 -7.66
N ILE A 133 10.24 11.90 -7.32
CA ILE A 133 10.29 11.15 -6.07
C ILE A 133 11.53 10.25 -6.09
N LYS A 134 12.41 10.44 -5.11
CA LYS A 134 13.66 9.69 -4.99
C LYS A 134 13.46 8.30 -4.41
N SER A 135 12.50 8.17 -3.50
CA SER A 135 12.16 6.89 -2.88
C SER A 135 10.67 6.82 -2.57
N LEU A 136 10.01 5.83 -3.15
CA LEU A 136 8.68 5.41 -2.72
C LEU A 136 8.86 4.35 -1.61
N PRO A 137 8.02 4.35 -0.58
CA PRO A 137 8.05 3.28 0.40
C PRO A 137 7.75 1.95 -0.30
N SER A 138 8.50 0.93 0.08
CA SER A 138 8.29 -0.43 -0.42
C SER A 138 7.10 -1.09 0.29
N LEU A 139 6.57 -2.15 -0.32
CA LEU A 139 5.60 -2.98 0.35
C LEU A 139 6.24 -3.61 1.60
N PRO A 140 5.64 -3.45 2.80
CA PRO A 140 6.26 -3.93 4.03
C PRO A 140 6.49 -5.45 4.03
N THR A 141 7.65 -5.89 4.51
CA THR A 141 7.99 -7.31 4.63
C THR A 141 7.02 -8.08 5.52
N VAL A 142 6.50 -7.45 6.56
CA VAL A 142 5.45 -8.03 7.42
C VAL A 142 4.19 -8.33 6.61
N HIS A 143 3.79 -7.45 5.69
CA HIS A 143 2.64 -7.70 4.82
C HIS A 143 2.86 -8.93 3.92
N LEU A 144 4.06 -9.07 3.35
CA LEU A 144 4.40 -10.26 2.54
C LEU A 144 4.38 -11.54 3.35
N LYS A 145 4.95 -11.55 4.57
CA LYS A 145 4.86 -12.69 5.49
C LYS A 145 3.41 -13.05 5.81
N LEU A 146 2.59 -12.04 6.10
CA LEU A 146 1.17 -12.23 6.39
C LEU A 146 0.41 -12.77 5.18
N MET A 147 0.64 -12.24 3.99
CA MET A 147 0.01 -12.75 2.77
C MET A 147 0.41 -14.20 2.49
N HIS A 148 1.68 -14.54 2.64
CA HIS A 148 2.18 -15.90 2.42
C HIS A 148 1.55 -16.90 3.42
N ALA A 149 1.63 -16.60 4.71
CA ALA A 149 1.07 -17.48 5.74
C ALA A 149 -0.44 -17.68 5.60
N LEU A 150 -1.16 -16.66 5.16
CA LEU A 150 -2.61 -16.69 4.99
C LEU A 150 -3.06 -17.32 3.67
N SER A 151 -2.15 -17.53 2.72
CA SER A 151 -2.46 -18.35 1.54
C SER A 151 -2.57 -19.85 1.88
N GLU A 152 -1.93 -20.27 2.96
CA GLU A 152 -1.93 -21.67 3.41
C GLU A 152 -2.96 -21.93 4.52
N ASP A 153 -3.07 -21.01 5.49
CA ASP A 153 -4.05 -21.08 6.59
C ASP A 153 -4.36 -19.69 7.16
N SER A 154 -5.59 -19.23 6.99
CA SER A 154 -6.07 -17.93 7.47
C SER A 154 -6.44 -17.89 8.96
N SER A 155 -5.95 -18.83 9.77
CA SER A 155 -6.33 -18.90 11.17
C SER A 155 -5.71 -17.77 12.02
N ALA A 156 -6.46 -17.32 13.02
CA ALA A 156 -5.96 -16.37 14.01
C ALA A 156 -4.72 -16.89 14.78
N GLY A 157 -4.56 -18.23 14.82
CA GLY A 157 -3.41 -18.90 15.42
C GLY A 157 -2.11 -18.59 14.67
N VAL A 158 -2.10 -18.85 13.37
CA VAL A 158 -0.93 -18.63 12.50
C VAL A 158 -0.53 -17.15 12.52
N LEU A 159 -1.49 -16.24 12.40
CA LEU A 159 -1.22 -14.80 12.48
C LEU A 159 -0.62 -14.40 13.85
N GLY A 160 -1.17 -14.96 14.94
CA GLY A 160 -0.66 -14.70 16.29
C GLY A 160 0.76 -15.20 16.51
N ASP A 161 1.13 -16.34 15.91
CA ASP A 161 2.47 -16.91 15.97
C ASP A 161 3.47 -16.03 15.19
N ILE A 162 3.15 -15.61 13.97
CA ILE A 162 3.98 -14.69 13.16
C ILE A 162 4.23 -13.36 13.89
N ILE A 163 3.18 -12.77 14.48
CA ILE A 163 3.31 -11.55 15.27
C ILE A 163 4.16 -11.80 16.51
N GLY A 164 4.05 -12.99 17.11
CA GLY A 164 4.81 -13.40 18.28
C GLY A 164 6.32 -13.51 18.06
N GLU A 165 6.77 -13.74 16.84
CA GLU A 165 8.19 -13.76 16.46
C GLU A 165 8.84 -12.37 16.47
N ASP A 166 8.06 -11.30 16.31
CA ASP A 166 8.53 -9.92 16.34
C ASP A 166 8.10 -9.24 17.65
N LEU A 167 9.07 -8.99 18.53
CA LEU A 167 8.83 -8.39 19.83
C LEU A 167 8.22 -6.99 19.73
N ALA A 168 8.65 -6.17 18.77
CA ALA A 168 8.15 -4.82 18.56
C ALA A 168 6.70 -4.85 18.06
N MET A 169 6.41 -5.70 17.07
CA MET A 169 5.05 -5.90 16.56
C MET A 169 4.13 -6.49 17.62
N SER A 170 4.59 -7.46 18.39
CA SER A 170 3.86 -8.02 19.53
C SER A 170 3.45 -6.95 20.52
N ALA A 171 4.39 -6.09 20.93
CA ALA A 171 4.12 -5.00 21.86
C ALA A 171 3.08 -4.02 21.29
N LYS A 172 3.18 -3.67 20.02
CA LYS A 172 2.22 -2.80 19.33
C LYS A 172 0.82 -3.41 19.25
N VAL A 173 0.71 -4.66 18.84
CA VAL A 173 -0.57 -5.36 18.74
C VAL A 173 -1.24 -5.46 20.11
N LEU A 174 -0.47 -5.73 21.16
CA LEU A 174 -1.00 -5.75 22.54
C LEU A 174 -1.39 -4.35 23.02
N GLN A 175 -0.62 -3.33 22.67
CA GLN A 175 -0.98 -1.93 22.96
C GLN A 175 -2.31 -1.56 22.32
N TRP A 176 -2.50 -1.90 21.04
CA TRP A 176 -3.76 -1.63 20.34
C TRP A 176 -4.93 -2.38 20.94
N ALA A 177 -4.79 -3.69 21.18
CA ALA A 177 -5.86 -4.51 21.74
C ALA A 177 -6.34 -4.01 23.11
N ASN A 178 -5.44 -3.41 23.91
CA ASN A 178 -5.74 -2.85 25.23
C ASN A 178 -6.08 -1.35 25.19
N SER A 179 -6.09 -0.73 24.03
CA SER A 179 -6.45 0.68 23.90
C SER A 179 -7.96 0.89 24.07
N PRO A 180 -8.39 2.10 24.46
CA PRO A 180 -9.82 2.45 24.55
C PRO A 180 -10.59 2.19 23.25
N LEU A 181 -9.89 2.24 22.11
CA LEU A 181 -10.42 1.99 20.78
C LEU A 181 -11.10 0.61 20.63
N PHE A 182 -10.56 -0.41 21.28
CA PHE A 182 -11.11 -1.77 21.23
C PHE A 182 -11.93 -2.13 22.46
N GLY A 183 -11.85 -1.35 23.53
CA GLY A 183 -12.69 -1.49 24.73
C GLY A 183 -12.54 -2.83 25.46
N ALA A 184 -11.34 -3.39 25.51
CA ALA A 184 -11.11 -4.67 26.19
C ALA A 184 -11.45 -4.58 27.68
N MET A 185 -12.39 -5.39 28.14
CA MET A 185 -12.80 -5.43 29.57
C MET A 185 -11.72 -6.04 30.49
N ARG A 186 -10.79 -6.80 29.93
CA ARG A 186 -9.65 -7.41 30.62
C ARG A 186 -8.39 -7.25 29.79
N ALA A 187 -7.25 -7.07 30.46
CA ALA A 187 -5.96 -6.95 29.80
C ALA A 187 -5.66 -8.17 28.92
N ILE A 188 -5.38 -7.93 27.65
CA ILE A 188 -4.94 -8.91 26.67
C ILE A 188 -3.42 -8.96 26.71
N VAL A 189 -2.86 -10.12 26.99
CA VAL A 189 -1.41 -10.29 27.23
C VAL A 189 -0.74 -11.20 26.18
N SER A 190 -1.49 -11.71 25.22
CA SER A 190 -1.00 -12.61 24.19
C SER A 190 -1.35 -12.08 22.80
N PRO A 191 -0.39 -12.02 21.84
CA PRO A 191 -0.67 -11.64 20.46
C PRO A 191 -1.77 -12.49 19.83
N LYS A 192 -1.79 -13.79 20.07
CA LYS A 192 -2.84 -14.70 19.60
C LYS A 192 -4.23 -14.32 20.11
N HIS A 193 -4.36 -14.00 21.40
CA HIS A 193 -5.62 -13.51 21.96
C HIS A 193 -6.00 -12.13 21.38
N ALA A 194 -5.02 -11.27 21.13
CA ALA A 194 -5.26 -9.98 20.50
C ALA A 194 -5.83 -10.14 19.08
N VAL A 195 -5.28 -11.08 18.28
CA VAL A 195 -5.80 -11.39 16.95
C VAL A 195 -7.24 -11.91 17.01
N ILE A 196 -7.53 -12.83 17.93
CA ILE A 196 -8.88 -13.36 18.11
C ILE A 196 -9.86 -12.24 18.51
N TYR A 197 -9.44 -11.35 19.40
CA TYR A 197 -10.26 -10.26 19.92
C TYR A 197 -10.54 -9.17 18.88
N MET A 198 -9.51 -8.71 18.20
CA MET A 198 -9.60 -7.63 17.20
C MET A 198 -10.09 -8.11 15.83
N GLY A 199 -9.87 -9.38 15.51
CA GLY A 199 -10.08 -9.97 14.19
C GLY A 199 -8.83 -9.93 13.31
N VAL A 200 -8.69 -10.96 12.47
CA VAL A 200 -7.52 -11.16 11.59
C VAL A 200 -7.30 -9.94 10.66
N GLU A 201 -8.33 -9.50 9.95
CA GLU A 201 -8.21 -8.40 8.99
C GLU A 201 -7.87 -7.06 9.66
N THR A 202 -8.41 -6.80 10.84
CA THR A 202 -8.06 -5.61 11.64
C THR A 202 -6.57 -5.61 12.01
N VAL A 203 -6.06 -6.73 12.52
CA VAL A 203 -4.65 -6.83 12.92
C VAL A 203 -3.71 -6.74 11.71
N LYS A 204 -4.09 -7.35 10.58
CA LYS A 204 -3.37 -7.21 9.31
C LYS A 204 -3.27 -5.76 8.87
N ALA A 205 -4.39 -5.04 8.84
CA ALA A 205 -4.43 -3.64 8.48
C ALA A 205 -3.54 -2.77 9.38
N MET A 206 -3.61 -2.99 10.70
CA MET A 206 -2.80 -2.26 11.68
C MET A 206 -1.30 -2.58 11.56
N ALA A 207 -0.93 -3.86 11.43
CA ALA A 207 0.45 -4.29 11.25
C ALA A 207 1.04 -3.76 9.94
N PHE A 208 0.26 -3.76 8.85
CA PHE A 208 0.63 -3.16 7.59
C PHE A 208 0.90 -1.66 7.75
N THR A 209 -0.04 -0.94 8.35
CA THR A 209 0.07 0.51 8.59
C THR A 209 1.31 0.86 9.42
N GLU A 210 1.52 0.19 10.54
CA GLU A 210 2.70 0.41 11.39
C GLU A 210 4.00 0.18 10.62
N SER A 211 4.06 -0.90 9.85
CA SER A 211 5.22 -1.23 9.02
C SER A 211 5.47 -0.20 7.90
N VAL A 212 4.43 0.44 7.38
CA VAL A 212 4.58 1.56 6.44
C VAL A 212 5.12 2.79 7.16
N PHE A 213 4.50 3.19 8.28
CA PHE A 213 4.94 4.37 9.03
C PHE A 213 6.39 4.27 9.53
N THR A 214 6.86 3.08 9.90
CA THR A 214 8.25 2.86 10.34
C THR A 214 9.29 3.08 9.23
N GLN A 215 8.91 3.06 7.95
CA GLN A 215 9.82 3.39 6.85
C GLN A 215 10.12 4.90 6.78
N PHE A 216 9.27 5.73 7.40
CA PHE A 216 9.44 7.18 7.43
C PHE A 216 10.16 7.60 8.71
N ASN A 217 11.44 7.92 8.58
CA ASN A 217 12.27 8.28 9.72
C ASN A 217 12.17 9.80 10.00
N PRO A 218 11.84 10.23 11.22
CA PRO A 218 11.86 11.65 11.59
C PRO A 218 13.20 12.35 11.33
N ARG A 219 14.32 11.60 11.30
CA ARG A 219 15.64 12.16 11.00
C ARG A 219 15.81 12.56 9.54
N THR A 220 15.09 11.89 8.61
CA THR A 220 15.13 12.21 7.18
C THR A 220 14.08 13.24 6.78
N SER A 221 13.09 13.47 7.63
CA SER A 221 12.02 14.46 7.44
C SER A 221 11.85 15.33 8.68
N PRO A 222 12.88 16.15 9.01
CA PRO A 222 12.82 16.99 10.20
C PRO A 222 11.63 17.97 10.10
N ASN A 223 10.86 18.07 11.19
CA ASN A 223 9.66 18.91 11.31
C ASN A 223 8.42 18.41 10.54
N PHE A 224 8.40 17.15 10.07
CA PHE A 224 7.16 16.55 9.59
C PHE A 224 6.51 15.75 10.75
N PRO A 225 5.23 16.02 11.10
CA PRO A 225 4.56 15.45 12.28
C PRO A 225 4.08 14.02 12.01
N VAL A 226 5.03 13.07 11.88
CA VAL A 226 4.74 11.65 11.55
C VAL A 226 3.86 11.01 12.62
N GLU A 227 4.14 11.29 13.89
CA GLU A 227 3.44 10.66 15.01
C GLU A 227 2.01 11.19 15.13
N GLU A 228 1.81 12.49 15.00
CA GLU A 228 0.50 13.14 15.01
C GLU A 228 -0.35 12.63 13.83
N LEU A 229 0.26 12.51 12.65
CA LEU A 229 -0.41 11.96 11.47
C LEU A 229 -0.84 10.51 11.69
N ARG A 230 0.03 9.71 12.31
CA ARG A 230 -0.26 8.32 12.65
C ARG A 230 -1.44 8.22 13.62
N GLU A 231 -1.40 8.98 14.71
CA GLU A 231 -2.47 9.00 15.71
C GLU A 231 -3.80 9.44 15.09
N HIS A 232 -3.78 10.51 14.31
CA HIS A 232 -4.94 10.96 13.55
C HIS A 232 -5.53 9.86 12.66
N SER A 233 -4.70 9.19 11.88
CA SER A 233 -5.13 8.08 11.01
C SER A 233 -5.78 6.93 11.79
N PHE A 234 -5.26 6.58 12.96
CA PHE A 234 -5.89 5.58 13.83
C PHE A 234 -7.26 6.02 14.35
N ARG A 235 -7.39 7.27 14.78
CA ARG A 235 -8.68 7.82 15.25
C ARG A 235 -9.71 7.84 14.11
N VAL A 236 -9.32 8.27 12.92
CA VAL A 236 -10.19 8.28 11.73
C VAL A 236 -10.64 6.86 11.38
N ALA A 237 -9.73 5.89 11.32
CA ALA A 237 -10.06 4.51 11.01
C ALA A 237 -11.04 3.90 12.01
N ALA A 238 -10.84 4.16 13.30
CA ALA A 238 -11.74 3.71 14.35
C ALA A 238 -13.14 4.26 14.18
N ARG A 239 -13.24 5.57 14.02
CA ARG A 239 -14.52 6.25 13.84
C ARG A 239 -15.22 5.81 12.56
N ALA A 240 -14.47 5.67 11.45
CA ALA A 240 -14.99 5.18 10.18
C ALA A 240 -15.56 3.76 10.30
N ARG A 241 -14.86 2.86 11.01
CA ARG A 241 -15.34 1.51 11.28
C ARG A 241 -16.62 1.49 12.11
N GLU A 242 -16.72 2.33 13.16
CA GLU A 242 -17.93 2.45 13.97
C GLU A 242 -19.11 2.90 13.11
N ILE A 243 -18.92 3.92 12.27
CA ILE A 243 -19.94 4.44 11.36
C ILE A 243 -20.37 3.36 10.36
N ALA A 244 -19.42 2.67 9.73
CA ALA A 244 -19.70 1.60 8.77
C ALA A 244 -20.51 0.45 9.40
N ARG A 245 -20.17 0.05 10.65
CA ARG A 245 -20.92 -0.94 11.41
C ARG A 245 -22.33 -0.47 11.75
N ALA A 246 -22.46 0.77 12.22
CA ALA A 246 -23.76 1.36 12.56
C ALA A 246 -24.69 1.46 11.35
N ARG A 247 -24.12 1.62 10.15
CA ARG A 247 -24.85 1.63 8.87
C ARG A 247 -25.18 0.23 8.35
N GLY A 248 -24.69 -0.83 9.00
CA GLY A 248 -24.92 -2.23 8.59
C GLY A 248 -24.20 -2.62 7.30
N LEU A 249 -23.07 -2.00 6.97
CA LEU A 249 -22.31 -2.35 5.79
C LEU A 249 -21.73 -3.79 5.88
N PRO A 250 -21.52 -4.47 4.74
CA PRO A 250 -20.89 -5.78 4.72
C PRO A 250 -19.52 -5.78 5.40
N GLN A 251 -19.14 -6.89 6.04
CA GLN A 251 -17.86 -6.98 6.79
C GLN A 251 -16.65 -6.64 5.92
N SER A 252 -16.62 -7.10 4.66
CA SER A 252 -15.55 -6.76 3.72
C SER A 252 -15.41 -5.25 3.47
N VAL A 253 -16.53 -4.54 3.39
CA VAL A 253 -16.54 -3.07 3.24
C VAL A 253 -16.09 -2.39 4.53
N ILE A 254 -16.47 -2.91 5.69
CA ILE A 254 -16.01 -2.41 7.00
C ILE A 254 -14.49 -2.55 7.12
N ASP A 255 -13.93 -3.65 6.66
CA ASP A 255 -12.48 -3.89 6.68
C ASP A 255 -11.75 -2.96 5.70
N ASP A 256 -12.29 -2.76 4.48
CA ASP A 256 -11.76 -1.78 3.50
C ASP A 256 -11.82 -0.35 4.04
N VAL A 257 -12.92 0.05 4.67
CA VAL A 257 -13.09 1.38 5.30
C VAL A 257 -12.08 1.57 6.44
N PHE A 258 -11.85 0.53 7.24
CA PHE A 258 -10.86 0.59 8.31
C PHE A 258 -9.44 0.77 7.78
N LEU A 259 -9.02 -0.04 6.79
CA LEU A 259 -7.70 0.10 6.15
C LEU A 259 -7.57 1.45 5.42
N GLY A 260 -8.61 1.86 4.69
CA GLY A 260 -8.66 3.15 4.02
C GLY A 260 -8.51 4.32 5.00
N GLY A 261 -9.20 4.26 6.14
CA GLY A 261 -9.07 5.25 7.21
C GLY A 261 -7.68 5.30 7.84
N LEU A 262 -7.04 4.14 8.06
CA LEU A 262 -5.66 4.07 8.55
C LEU A 262 -4.65 4.73 7.60
N MET A 263 -4.92 4.72 6.32
CA MET A 263 -3.95 5.06 5.29
C MET A 263 -4.37 6.23 4.39
N HIS A 264 -5.52 6.89 4.65
CA HIS A 264 -6.06 7.94 3.79
C HIS A 264 -5.06 9.07 3.50
N ASP A 265 -4.23 9.39 4.47
CA ASP A 265 -3.25 10.47 4.45
C ASP A 265 -1.81 10.02 4.12
N ILE A 266 -1.60 8.77 3.67
CA ILE A 266 -0.26 8.22 3.39
C ILE A 266 0.54 9.07 2.39
N GLY A 267 -0.12 9.73 1.46
CA GLY A 267 0.53 10.61 0.50
C GLY A 267 1.25 11.80 1.14
N LYS A 268 0.79 12.27 2.32
CA LYS A 268 1.47 13.31 3.09
C LYS A 268 2.86 12.85 3.55
N LEU A 269 2.99 11.56 3.97
CA LEU A 269 4.29 10.98 4.30
C LEU A 269 5.23 10.94 3.10
N VAL A 270 4.71 10.55 1.93
CA VAL A 270 5.48 10.49 0.69
C VAL A 270 5.96 11.90 0.29
N LEU A 271 5.05 12.86 0.26
CA LEU A 271 5.38 14.25 -0.08
C LEU A 271 6.34 14.88 0.94
N GLY A 272 6.04 14.72 2.23
CA GLY A 272 6.85 15.27 3.33
C GLY A 272 8.26 14.71 3.36
N SER A 273 8.45 13.42 3.06
CA SER A 273 9.77 12.80 3.06
C SER A 273 10.61 13.16 1.83
N ASN A 274 10.00 13.27 0.66
CA ASN A 274 10.71 13.55 -0.59
C ASN A 274 10.91 15.04 -0.86
N PHE A 275 10.01 15.89 -0.36
CA PHE A 275 9.98 17.34 -0.62
C PHE A 275 9.91 18.15 0.68
N HIS A 276 10.65 17.73 1.71
CA HIS A 276 10.55 18.26 3.08
C HIS A 276 10.69 19.79 3.18
N VAL A 277 11.45 20.43 2.30
CA VAL A 277 11.60 21.90 2.30
C VAL A 277 10.31 22.59 1.84
N GLN A 278 9.74 22.15 0.72
CA GLN A 278 8.51 22.72 0.15
C GLN A 278 7.29 22.34 1.00
N TYR A 279 7.25 21.11 1.51
CA TYR A 279 6.11 20.59 2.26
C TYR A 279 5.92 21.26 3.63
N ARG A 280 6.92 21.96 4.16
CA ARG A 280 6.78 22.79 5.37
C ARG A 280 5.66 23.85 5.23
N GLU A 281 5.47 24.38 4.03
CA GLU A 281 4.40 25.36 3.79
C GLU A 281 3.01 24.69 3.85
N VAL A 282 2.89 23.44 3.46
CA VAL A 282 1.67 22.65 3.60
C VAL A 282 1.39 22.32 5.07
N VAL A 283 2.45 21.92 5.83
CA VAL A 283 2.33 21.58 7.26
C VAL A 283 1.74 22.74 8.08
N LYS A 284 2.05 24.00 7.73
CA LYS A 284 1.48 25.20 8.38
C LYS A 284 -0.04 25.32 8.22
N CYS A 285 -0.60 24.63 7.24
CA CYS A 285 -2.03 24.66 6.90
C CYS A 285 -2.77 23.38 7.33
N PHE A 286 -2.16 22.47 8.09
CA PHE A 286 -2.76 21.15 8.43
C PHE A 286 -4.06 21.24 9.21
N GLU A 287 -4.27 22.31 9.96
CA GLU A 287 -5.52 22.56 10.68
C GLU A 287 -6.68 22.90 9.73
N GLU A 288 -6.37 23.41 8.54
CA GLU A 288 -7.33 23.77 7.51
C GLU A 288 -7.16 22.84 6.28
N PRO A 289 -7.88 21.72 6.19
CA PRO A 289 -7.67 20.69 5.16
C PRO A 289 -7.75 21.23 3.73
N GLU A 290 -8.66 22.16 3.48
CA GLU A 290 -8.80 22.76 2.15
C GLU A 290 -7.60 23.63 1.78
N ALA A 291 -7.14 24.48 2.71
CA ALA A 291 -5.96 25.31 2.51
C ALA A 291 -4.69 24.47 2.30
N ALA A 292 -4.56 23.35 3.05
CA ALA A 292 -3.47 22.40 2.87
C ALA A 292 -3.48 21.77 1.46
N ARG A 293 -4.66 21.33 0.97
CA ARG A 293 -4.80 20.77 -0.38
C ARG A 293 -4.54 21.80 -1.49
N GLU A 294 -5.02 23.04 -1.31
CA GLU A 294 -4.73 24.12 -2.24
C GLU A 294 -3.22 24.39 -2.32
N LYS A 295 -2.55 24.39 -1.17
CA LYS A 295 -1.09 24.55 -1.11
C LYS A 295 -0.36 23.39 -1.77
N GLU A 296 -0.82 22.16 -1.62
CA GLU A 296 -0.29 21.01 -2.36
C GLU A 296 -0.46 21.18 -3.88
N ARG A 297 -1.66 21.57 -4.35
CA ARG A 297 -1.90 21.84 -5.78
C ARG A 297 -1.03 22.98 -6.32
N GLU A 298 -0.81 24.03 -5.52
CA GLU A 298 0.08 25.12 -5.88
C GLU A 298 1.52 24.63 -6.11
N LEU A 299 2.05 23.86 -5.14
CA LEU A 299 3.46 23.47 -5.11
C LEU A 299 3.79 22.25 -5.98
N PHE A 300 2.87 21.28 -6.03
CA PHE A 300 3.12 19.96 -6.63
C PHE A 300 2.22 19.68 -7.83
N LYS A 301 1.20 20.51 -8.10
CA LYS A 301 0.16 20.32 -9.12
C LYS A 301 -0.69 19.05 -8.92
N THR A 302 -0.61 18.43 -7.79
CA THR A 302 -1.34 17.24 -7.34
C THR A 302 -1.53 17.32 -5.82
N THR A 303 -2.27 16.37 -5.24
CA THR A 303 -2.55 16.31 -3.81
C THR A 303 -2.02 15.02 -3.18
N HIS A 304 -1.95 14.98 -1.84
CA HIS A 304 -1.59 13.76 -1.11
C HIS A 304 -2.57 12.61 -1.39
N ALA A 305 -3.84 12.89 -1.66
CA ALA A 305 -4.83 11.86 -1.98
C ALA A 305 -4.47 11.11 -3.27
N GLU A 306 -4.09 11.83 -4.32
CA GLU A 306 -3.65 11.25 -5.60
C GLU A 306 -2.33 10.50 -5.47
N VAL A 307 -1.36 11.05 -4.71
CA VAL A 307 -0.07 10.39 -4.44
C VAL A 307 -0.26 9.13 -3.61
N GLY A 308 -1.13 9.15 -2.60
CA GLY A 308 -1.46 7.99 -1.78
C GLY A 308 -2.17 6.90 -2.57
N ALA A 309 -3.13 7.27 -3.40
CA ALA A 309 -3.85 6.35 -4.29
C ALA A 309 -2.90 5.70 -5.31
N TYR A 310 -1.96 6.48 -5.88
CA TYR A 310 -0.92 5.95 -6.75
C TYR A 310 -0.06 4.91 -6.03
N LEU A 311 0.37 5.18 -4.80
CA LEU A 311 1.16 4.24 -4.00
C LEU A 311 0.39 2.93 -3.74
N PHE A 312 -0.90 3.03 -3.40
CA PHE A 312 -1.75 1.87 -3.17
C PHE A 312 -1.94 1.01 -4.41
N TRP A 313 -2.15 1.69 -5.52
CA TRP A 313 -2.17 1.01 -6.81
C TRP A 313 -0.85 0.29 -7.09
N LEU A 314 0.28 0.95 -6.86
CA LEU A 314 1.60 0.39 -7.07
C LEU A 314 1.83 -0.88 -6.23
N TRP A 315 1.28 -0.90 -5.01
CA TRP A 315 1.32 -2.06 -4.11
C TRP A 315 0.28 -3.15 -4.44
N GLY A 316 -0.61 -2.93 -5.40
CA GLY A 316 -1.67 -3.88 -5.77
C GLY A 316 -2.76 -4.04 -4.71
N LEU A 317 -2.98 -3.02 -3.88
CA LEU A 317 -4.05 -3.05 -2.88
C LEU A 317 -5.44 -3.01 -3.52
N PRO A 318 -6.49 -3.45 -2.80
CA PRO A 318 -7.84 -3.49 -3.34
C PRO A 318 -8.30 -2.15 -3.91
N LYS A 319 -9.01 -2.20 -5.02
CA LYS A 319 -9.52 -1.00 -5.71
C LYS A 319 -10.36 -0.13 -4.78
N THR A 320 -11.21 -0.73 -3.96
CA THR A 320 -12.06 -0.03 -2.97
C THR A 320 -11.21 0.82 -2.03
N VAL A 321 -10.12 0.25 -1.49
CA VAL A 321 -9.23 0.97 -0.57
C VAL A 321 -8.49 2.09 -1.29
N THR A 322 -8.04 1.85 -2.53
CA THR A 322 -7.41 2.88 -3.37
C THR A 322 -8.37 4.04 -3.66
N GLU A 323 -9.65 3.75 -3.96
CA GLU A 323 -10.69 4.74 -4.17
C GLU A 323 -11.01 5.54 -2.90
N ILE A 324 -11.02 4.89 -1.73
CA ILE A 324 -11.15 5.59 -0.43
C ILE A 324 -10.05 6.63 -0.29
N VAL A 325 -8.79 6.24 -0.48
CA VAL A 325 -7.64 7.15 -0.37
C VAL A 325 -7.72 8.28 -1.40
N LEU A 326 -8.13 7.99 -2.63
CA LEU A 326 -8.25 9.01 -3.68
C LEU A 326 -9.35 10.04 -3.38
N ARG A 327 -10.49 9.58 -2.84
CA ARG A 327 -11.74 10.35 -2.76
C ARG A 327 -12.09 10.83 -1.36
N HIS A 328 -11.30 10.57 -0.34
CA HIS A 328 -11.63 10.89 1.05
C HIS A 328 -11.87 12.40 1.33
N HIS A 329 -11.51 13.28 0.42
CA HIS A 329 -11.83 14.70 0.49
C HIS A 329 -12.97 15.16 -0.42
N THR A 330 -13.30 14.37 -1.46
CA THR A 330 -14.27 14.77 -2.50
C THR A 330 -15.63 14.10 -2.34
N ALA A 331 -15.69 13.03 -1.59
CA ALA A 331 -16.94 12.36 -1.24
C ALA A 331 -17.67 13.20 -0.19
N GLY A 332 -18.67 13.99 -0.59
CA GLY A 332 -19.38 14.89 0.32
C GLY A 332 -20.22 14.14 1.37
N PRO A 333 -20.33 14.65 2.59
CA PRO A 333 -21.17 14.07 3.63
C PRO A 333 -22.67 14.10 3.27
N GLU A 334 -23.08 15.00 2.39
CA GLU A 334 -24.48 15.17 1.94
C GLU A 334 -24.81 14.37 0.67
N THR A 335 -23.80 13.98 -0.14
CA THR A 335 -23.94 13.19 -1.36
C THR A 335 -23.54 11.72 -1.18
N ALA A 336 -23.05 11.38 0.01
CA ALA A 336 -22.72 10.00 0.31
C ALA A 336 -24.01 9.17 0.24
N GLU A 337 -24.22 8.50 -0.90
CA GLU A 337 -25.05 7.31 -0.90
C GLU A 337 -24.68 6.53 0.37
N VAL A 338 -25.66 6.03 1.09
CA VAL A 338 -25.49 5.40 2.41
C VAL A 338 -24.38 4.34 2.44
N GLU A 339 -23.87 3.96 1.28
CA GLU A 339 -22.94 2.86 1.02
C GLU A 339 -21.57 3.30 0.44
N ASP A 340 -21.26 4.61 0.25
CA ASP A 340 -19.95 5.02 -0.28
C ASP A 340 -18.83 4.95 0.79
N PRO A 341 -17.88 4.00 0.69
CA PRO A 341 -16.80 3.84 1.67
C PRO A 341 -15.92 5.09 1.83
N ALA A 342 -15.68 5.84 0.74
CA ALA A 342 -14.89 7.07 0.78
C ALA A 342 -15.63 8.17 1.56
N GLY A 343 -16.93 8.27 1.40
CA GLY A 343 -17.79 9.19 2.17
C GLY A 343 -17.80 8.87 3.67
N VAL A 344 -17.75 7.60 4.04
CA VAL A 344 -17.62 7.18 5.45
C VAL A 344 -16.31 7.68 6.06
N VAL A 345 -15.18 7.53 5.34
CA VAL A 345 -13.87 7.99 5.81
C VAL A 345 -13.82 9.51 5.88
N ASN A 346 -14.31 10.22 4.87
CA ASN A 346 -14.39 11.68 4.88
C ASN A 346 -15.19 12.20 6.09
N PHE A 347 -16.36 11.64 6.34
CA PHE A 347 -17.18 12.03 7.48
C PHE A 347 -16.48 11.76 8.82
N ALA A 348 -15.80 10.60 8.95
CA ALA A 348 -15.03 10.25 10.13
C ALA A 348 -13.86 11.22 10.36
N ASP A 349 -13.12 11.61 9.30
CA ASP A 349 -12.03 12.58 9.37
C ASP A 349 -12.54 13.94 9.89
N GLY A 350 -13.66 14.42 9.34
CA GLY A 350 -14.31 15.65 9.82
C GLY A 350 -14.68 15.61 11.31
N LEU A 351 -15.22 14.50 11.80
CA LEU A 351 -15.56 14.33 13.22
C LEU A 351 -14.31 14.35 14.11
N VAL A 352 -13.26 13.62 13.72
CA VAL A 352 -12.00 13.54 14.49
C VAL A 352 -11.34 14.92 14.61
N ARG A 353 -11.35 15.72 13.54
CA ARG A 353 -10.82 17.10 13.56
C ARG A 353 -11.64 18.01 14.46
N GLN A 354 -12.97 17.91 14.43
CA GLN A 354 -13.84 18.70 15.31
C GLN A 354 -13.63 18.36 16.79
N GLU A 355 -13.38 17.09 17.11
CA GLU A 355 -13.07 16.64 18.48
C GLU A 355 -11.73 17.25 18.94
N ALA A 356 -10.68 17.20 18.13
CA ALA A 356 -9.36 17.75 18.44
C ALA A 356 -9.43 19.28 18.71
N GLY A 357 -10.13 20.05 17.88
CA GLY A 357 -10.28 21.49 18.07
C GLY A 357 -11.07 21.87 19.33
N ARG A 358 -11.92 20.97 19.88
CA ARG A 358 -12.63 21.21 21.14
C ARG A 358 -11.73 20.98 22.37
N ASP A 359 -10.84 20.00 22.30
CA ASP A 359 -9.91 19.68 23.40
C ASP A 359 -8.89 20.81 23.59
N GLU A 360 -8.44 21.49 22.53
CA GLU A 360 -7.54 22.64 22.59
C GLU A 360 -8.18 23.91 23.18
N VAL A 361 -9.50 24.09 23.00
CA VAL A 361 -10.24 25.25 23.56
C VAL A 361 -10.61 25.04 25.01
N SER A 362 -10.57 23.79 25.53
CA SER A 362 -11.00 23.43 26.88
C SER A 362 -9.84 23.25 27.88
N GLY A 363 -8.59 23.32 27.43
CA GLY A 363 -7.36 23.21 28.23
C GLY A 363 -6.65 24.55 28.37
#